data_f259b9b4d9a14caaf94b268d97dcb1ad
#
_entry.id   f259b9b4d9a14caaf94b268d97dcb1ad
#
_cell.length_a   1.000
_cell.length_b   1.000
_cell.length_c   1.000
_cell.angle_alpha   90.00
_cell.angle_beta   90.00
_cell.angle_gamma   90.00
#
_symmetry.space_group_name_H-M   'P 1'
#
loop_
_entity.id
_entity.type
_entity.pdbx_description
1 polymer ?
#
loop_
_entity_poly.entity_id
_entity_poly.type
_entity_poly.pdbx_seq_one_letter_code
_entity_poly.pdbx_strand_id
1 'polypeptide(L)'
;MALSLTFKLLKWGYEENNGPLSWGQWYPLAQEGVRQSPIDIKTEDIESDPDLGPLVAKYSPAALTNLENTSKSFQVHFHNPNISSLTGGPLTEEYKVTICHSTSNNT
;
A
#
# COMPACT_ATOMS: atom_id res chain seq x y z
N MET A 1 12.41 -1.87 42.02
CA MET A 1 12.33 -2.79 40.86
C MET A 1 11.92 -2.00 39.63
N ALA A 2 12.84 -1.76 38.72
CA ALA A 2 12.51 -1.18 37.42
C ALA A 2 12.04 -2.34 36.53
N LEU A 3 10.75 -2.36 36.20
CA LEU A 3 10.21 -3.19 35.13
C LEU A 3 10.71 -2.58 33.80
N SER A 4 11.80 -3.11 33.28
CA SER A 4 12.20 -2.87 31.90
C SER A 4 11.19 -3.59 31.00
N LEU A 5 10.13 -2.90 30.64
CA LEU A 5 9.28 -3.28 29.52
C LEU A 5 10.13 -3.07 28.26
N THR A 6 10.89 -4.09 27.90
CA THR A 6 11.47 -4.18 26.57
C THR A 6 10.29 -4.36 25.63
N PHE A 7 9.79 -3.26 25.06
CA PHE A 7 8.93 -3.29 23.91
C PHE A 7 9.77 -3.91 22.78
N LYS A 8 9.70 -5.22 22.66
CA LYS A 8 10.17 -5.89 21.46
C LYS A 8 9.26 -5.38 20.35
N LEU A 9 9.76 -4.49 19.52
CA LEU A 9 9.10 -4.08 18.28
C LEU A 9 8.84 -5.36 17.50
N LEU A 10 7.60 -5.85 17.59
CA LEU A 10 7.14 -7.01 16.85
C LEU A 10 7.15 -6.63 15.37
N LYS A 11 8.19 -7.03 14.67
CA LYS A 11 8.27 -6.87 13.23
C LYS A 11 7.29 -7.84 12.60
N TRP A 12 6.27 -7.30 11.93
CA TRP A 12 5.42 -8.09 11.06
C TRP A 12 6.24 -8.68 9.90
N GLY A 13 5.83 -9.80 9.39
CA GLY A 13 6.49 -10.50 8.30
C GLY A 13 5.57 -11.53 7.66
N TYR A 14 6.16 -12.57 7.12
CA TYR A 14 5.44 -13.66 6.44
C TYR A 14 5.85 -15.03 6.99
N GLU A 15 6.52 -15.06 8.14
CA GLU A 15 6.89 -16.27 8.82
C GLU A 15 5.72 -16.78 9.70
N GLU A 16 5.85 -17.98 10.22
CA GLU A 16 4.79 -18.63 11.02
C GLU A 16 4.37 -17.80 12.25
N ASN A 17 5.33 -17.13 12.91
CA ASN A 17 5.08 -16.40 14.15
C ASN A 17 4.76 -14.91 13.96
N ASN A 18 4.95 -14.35 12.76
CA ASN A 18 4.74 -12.94 12.47
C ASN A 18 3.98 -12.70 11.16
N GLY A 19 3.41 -13.75 10.58
CA GLY A 19 2.68 -13.73 9.32
C GLY A 19 1.24 -13.25 9.45
N PRO A 20 0.49 -13.29 8.33
CA PRO A 20 -0.86 -12.73 8.23
C PRO A 20 -1.85 -13.20 9.29
N LEU A 21 -1.76 -14.44 9.73
CA LEU A 21 -2.64 -15.00 10.77
C LEU A 21 -2.47 -14.33 12.14
N SER A 22 -1.31 -13.73 12.37
CA SER A 22 -0.99 -13.07 13.64
C SER A 22 -1.12 -11.54 13.59
N TRP A 23 -1.24 -10.93 12.40
CA TRP A 23 -1.27 -9.47 12.27
C TRP A 23 -2.42 -8.81 13.03
N GLY A 24 -3.60 -9.43 13.06
CA GLY A 24 -4.76 -8.89 13.77
C GLY A 24 -4.56 -8.72 15.27
N GLN A 25 -3.62 -9.45 15.87
CA GLN A 25 -3.31 -9.36 17.30
C GLN A 25 -2.65 -8.03 17.68
N TRP A 26 -1.89 -7.44 16.74
CA TRP A 26 -1.15 -6.19 16.98
C TRP A 26 -1.65 -5.03 16.11
N TYR A 27 -2.29 -5.36 15.01
CA TYR A 27 -2.83 -4.40 14.04
C TYR A 27 -4.31 -4.74 13.78
N PRO A 28 -5.23 -4.29 14.65
CA PRO A 28 -6.66 -4.64 14.55
C PRO A 28 -7.27 -4.36 13.18
N LEU A 29 -6.87 -3.28 12.52
CA LEU A 29 -7.35 -2.95 11.18
C LEU A 29 -6.97 -3.99 10.12
N ALA A 30 -5.92 -4.77 10.32
CA ALA A 30 -5.55 -5.84 9.42
C ALA A 30 -6.57 -7.00 9.43
N GLN A 31 -7.30 -7.17 10.51
CA GLN A 31 -8.34 -8.19 10.67
C GLN A 31 -9.76 -7.64 10.53
N GLU A 32 -10.03 -6.47 11.09
CA GLU A 32 -11.38 -5.90 11.19
C GLU A 32 -11.67 -4.87 10.10
N GLY A 33 -10.64 -4.33 9.46
CA GLY A 33 -10.78 -3.32 8.43
C GLY A 33 -11.49 -3.86 7.19
N VAL A 34 -12.51 -3.11 6.72
CA VAL A 34 -13.31 -3.46 5.55
C VAL A 34 -12.76 -2.89 4.24
N ARG A 35 -11.68 -2.11 4.32
CA ARG A 35 -10.98 -1.51 3.16
C ARG A 35 -9.54 -1.99 3.15
N GLN A 36 -9.32 -3.13 2.56
CA GLN A 36 -8.01 -3.77 2.47
C GLN A 36 -7.44 -3.65 1.06
N SER A 37 -6.12 -3.76 0.95
CA SER A 37 -5.39 -3.82 -0.32
C SER A 37 -4.32 -4.92 -0.25
N PRO A 38 -4.06 -5.62 -1.34
CA PRO A 38 -4.77 -5.58 -2.61
C PRO A 38 -6.17 -6.21 -2.54
N ILE A 39 -7.00 -5.93 -3.55
CA ILE A 39 -8.29 -6.58 -3.74
C ILE A 39 -8.22 -7.55 -4.92
N ASP A 40 -9.01 -8.60 -4.86
CA ASP A 40 -9.23 -9.50 -6.01
C ASP A 40 -10.26 -8.89 -6.95
N ILE A 41 -9.90 -8.69 -8.22
CA ILE A 41 -10.79 -8.17 -9.26
C ILE A 41 -11.09 -9.29 -10.25
N LYS A 42 -12.28 -9.84 -10.16
CA LYS A 42 -12.73 -10.86 -11.09
C LYS A 42 -13.34 -10.22 -12.32
N THR A 43 -12.92 -10.69 -13.50
CA THR A 43 -13.39 -10.14 -14.78
C THR A 43 -14.90 -10.25 -14.95
N GLU A 44 -15.52 -11.27 -14.39
CA GLU A 44 -16.97 -11.51 -14.41
C GLU A 44 -17.78 -10.50 -13.58
N ASP A 45 -17.14 -9.85 -12.60
CA ASP A 45 -17.77 -8.86 -11.72
C ASP A 45 -17.58 -7.41 -12.21
N ILE A 46 -16.89 -7.21 -13.35
CA ILE A 46 -16.60 -5.89 -13.89
C ILE A 46 -17.80 -5.38 -14.69
N GLU A 47 -18.31 -4.23 -14.30
CA GLU A 47 -19.30 -3.48 -15.04
C GLU A 47 -18.68 -2.27 -15.74
N SER A 48 -19.12 -1.98 -16.96
CA SER A 48 -18.71 -0.78 -17.68
C SER A 48 -19.49 0.43 -17.20
N ASP A 49 -18.82 1.45 -16.74
CA ASP A 49 -19.41 2.72 -16.37
C ASP A 49 -19.02 3.79 -17.40
N PRO A 50 -19.96 4.20 -18.29
CA PRO A 50 -19.67 5.19 -19.32
C PRO A 50 -19.46 6.61 -18.76
N ASP A 51 -19.93 6.89 -17.53
CA ASP A 51 -19.77 8.18 -16.88
C ASP A 51 -18.41 8.32 -16.18
N LEU A 52 -17.69 7.22 -16.06
CA LEU A 52 -16.36 7.21 -15.48
C LEU A 52 -15.34 7.73 -16.48
N GLY A 53 -14.82 8.95 -16.26
CA GLY A 53 -13.75 9.51 -17.08
C GLY A 53 -12.43 8.74 -16.96
N PRO A 54 -11.45 9.01 -17.81
CA PRO A 54 -10.16 8.36 -17.76
C PRO A 54 -9.39 8.74 -16.48
N LEU A 55 -8.67 7.78 -15.93
CA LEU A 55 -7.70 8.02 -14.89
C LEU A 55 -6.45 8.68 -15.52
N VAL A 56 -5.99 9.79 -14.98
CA VAL A 56 -4.84 10.54 -15.48
C VAL A 56 -3.70 10.48 -14.47
N ALA A 57 -2.64 9.80 -14.86
CA ALA A 57 -1.42 9.71 -14.05
C ALA A 57 -0.34 10.63 -14.64
N LYS A 58 0.20 11.51 -13.81
CA LYS A 58 1.35 12.36 -14.14
C LYS A 58 2.51 11.95 -13.26
N TYR A 59 3.50 11.28 -13.84
CA TYR A 59 4.71 10.87 -13.14
C TYR A 59 5.91 11.61 -13.69
N SER A 60 6.71 12.16 -12.78
CA SER A 60 7.98 12.79 -13.14
C SER A 60 9.15 11.91 -12.67
N PRO A 61 10.03 11.46 -13.58
CA PRO A 61 11.23 10.73 -13.21
C PRO A 61 12.15 11.51 -12.27
N ALA A 62 12.14 12.85 -12.35
CA ALA A 62 12.92 13.72 -11.47
C ALA A 62 12.45 13.70 -10.00
N ALA A 63 11.24 13.17 -9.73
CA ALA A 63 10.72 13.00 -8.37
C ALA A 63 11.24 11.73 -7.68
N LEU A 64 11.79 10.80 -8.44
CA LEU A 64 12.32 9.54 -7.91
C LEU A 64 13.57 9.79 -7.09
N THR A 65 13.56 9.39 -5.83
CA THR A 65 14.72 9.52 -4.95
C THR A 65 15.37 8.20 -4.60
N ASN A 66 14.57 7.19 -4.38
CA ASN A 66 15.06 5.93 -3.86
C ASN A 66 14.22 4.74 -4.32
N LEU A 67 14.92 3.66 -4.58
CA LEU A 67 14.41 2.33 -4.80
C LEU A 67 14.85 1.47 -3.62
N GLU A 68 13.91 0.91 -2.91
CA GLU A 68 14.19 0.14 -1.70
C GLU A 68 13.59 -1.26 -1.79
N ASN A 69 14.41 -2.26 -1.49
CA ASN A 69 13.96 -3.60 -1.19
C ASN A 69 13.89 -3.74 0.34
N THR A 70 12.68 -3.73 0.87
CA THR A 70 12.44 -3.81 2.33
C THR A 70 12.53 -5.23 2.88
N SER A 71 12.92 -6.21 2.06
CA SER A 71 12.80 -7.65 2.31
C SER A 71 11.37 -8.20 2.40
N LYS A 72 10.37 -7.34 2.34
CA LYS A 72 8.93 -7.68 2.38
C LYS A 72 8.17 -7.14 1.18
N SER A 73 8.66 -6.07 0.61
CA SER A 73 8.10 -5.42 -0.56
C SER A 73 9.19 -4.61 -1.28
N PHE A 74 8.90 -4.29 -2.52
CA PHE A 74 9.70 -3.35 -3.30
C PHE A 74 9.02 -1.98 -3.24
N GLN A 75 9.76 -0.94 -2.88
CA GLN A 75 9.24 0.41 -2.72
C GLN A 75 9.98 1.41 -3.59
N VAL A 76 9.21 2.32 -4.18
CA VAL A 76 9.70 3.47 -4.93
C VAL A 76 9.28 4.73 -4.18
N HIS A 77 10.24 5.54 -3.79
CA HIS A 77 10.00 6.78 -3.05
C HIS A 77 10.08 8.00 -3.96
N PHE A 78 9.15 8.93 -3.78
CA PHE A 78 9.08 10.19 -4.49
C PHE A 78 9.37 11.34 -3.52
N HIS A 79 10.45 12.08 -3.75
CA HIS A 79 10.89 13.14 -2.83
C HIS A 79 10.00 14.38 -2.88
N ASN A 80 9.51 14.74 -4.06
CA ASN A 80 8.64 15.90 -4.21
C ASN A 80 7.22 15.45 -4.58
N PRO A 81 6.30 15.39 -3.60
CA PRO A 81 4.94 14.93 -3.85
C PRO A 81 4.15 15.86 -4.79
N ASN A 82 4.66 17.07 -5.07
CA ASN A 82 3.94 18.04 -5.90
C ASN A 82 4.10 17.83 -7.40
N ILE A 83 5.04 16.98 -7.84
CA ILE A 83 5.34 16.78 -9.27
C ILE A 83 4.86 15.45 -9.82
N SER A 84 4.30 14.59 -8.98
CA SER A 84 3.66 13.35 -9.42
C SER A 84 2.27 13.25 -8.81
N SER A 85 1.28 13.04 -9.65
CA SER A 85 -0.12 13.04 -9.22
C SER A 85 -0.99 12.08 -10.01
N LEU A 86 -2.14 11.78 -9.42
CA LEU A 86 -3.21 10.98 -9.99
C LEU A 86 -4.51 11.76 -9.91
N THR A 87 -5.22 11.87 -11.06
CA THR A 87 -6.52 12.55 -11.17
C THR A 87 -7.47 11.77 -12.06
N GLY A 88 -8.72 12.19 -12.12
CA GLY A 88 -9.71 11.61 -13.02
C GLY A 88 -10.29 10.28 -12.54
N GLY A 89 -10.98 9.58 -13.41
CA GLY A 89 -11.73 8.39 -13.03
C GLY A 89 -12.73 8.68 -11.90
N PRO A 90 -12.77 7.85 -10.85
CA PRO A 90 -13.64 8.05 -9.69
C PRO A 90 -13.09 9.05 -8.67
N LEU A 91 -11.92 9.65 -8.93
CA LEU A 91 -11.27 10.55 -7.99
C LEU A 91 -11.92 11.93 -8.03
N THR A 92 -12.31 12.45 -6.88
CA THR A 92 -12.94 13.77 -6.72
C THR A 92 -11.95 14.93 -6.61
N GLU A 93 -10.67 14.60 -6.38
CA GLU A 93 -9.58 15.55 -6.22
C GLU A 93 -8.26 15.00 -6.76
N GLU A 94 -7.23 15.82 -6.81
CA GLU A 94 -5.89 15.41 -7.19
C GLU A 94 -5.17 14.75 -6.01
N TYR A 95 -4.65 13.55 -6.23
CA TYR A 95 -3.85 12.82 -5.25
C TYR A 95 -2.37 12.91 -5.60
N LYS A 96 -1.55 13.23 -4.62
CA LYS A 96 -0.09 13.28 -4.76
C LYS A 96 0.51 11.90 -4.51
N VAL A 97 1.44 11.52 -5.37
CA VAL A 97 2.14 10.24 -5.25
C VAL A 97 3.39 10.43 -4.39
N THR A 98 3.43 9.73 -3.26
CA THR A 98 4.57 9.77 -2.33
C THR A 98 5.37 8.48 -2.31
N ILE A 99 4.68 7.35 -2.37
CA ILE A 99 5.28 6.01 -2.37
C ILE A 99 4.48 5.10 -3.30
N CYS A 100 5.17 4.35 -4.13
CA CYS A 100 4.63 3.17 -4.80
C CYS A 100 5.29 1.93 -4.22
N HIS A 101 4.51 0.89 -3.94
CA HIS A 101 5.03 -0.40 -3.52
C HIS A 101 4.34 -1.53 -4.28
N SER A 102 5.06 -2.61 -4.47
CA SER A 102 4.50 -3.87 -4.97
C SER A 102 4.57 -4.93 -3.89
N THR A 103 3.48 -5.65 -3.74
CA THR A 103 3.45 -6.89 -2.95
C THR A 103 3.59 -8.06 -3.91
N SER A 104 4.60 -8.91 -3.73
CA SER A 104 4.66 -10.16 -4.44
C SER A 104 3.76 -11.16 -3.72
N ASN A 105 2.67 -11.56 -4.35
CA ASN A 105 1.96 -12.75 -3.92
C ASN A 105 2.79 -13.95 -4.40
N ASN A 106 3.58 -14.54 -3.52
CA ASN A 106 4.07 -15.88 -3.75
C ASN A 106 2.89 -16.83 -3.47
N THR A 107 2.20 -17.19 -4.53
CA THR A 107 1.33 -18.36 -4.55
C THR A 107 2.16 -19.61 -4.72
#